data_0c1a68ff6058eee331db9ca6f89e4626
#
_entry.id   0c1a68ff6058eee331db9ca6f89e4626
#
_cell.length_a   1.000
_cell.length_b   1.000
_cell.length_c   1.000
_cell.angle_alpha   90.00
_cell.angle_beta   90.00
_cell.angle_gamma   90.00
#
_symmetry.space_group_name_H-M   'P 1'
#
loop_
_entity.id
_entity.type
_entity.pdbx_description
1 polymer ?
#
loop_
_entity_poly.entity_id
_entity_poly.type
_entity_poly.pdbx_seq_one_letter_code
_entity_poly.pdbx_strand_id
1 'polypeptide(L)'
;MKFDDKIGSIQQILTATNVGILRRQAIIKELNLKKGQTVIDIGCGGGHLVEEISMCIGSSGRAIGVDPSEFQIKTAKERCKNLPNVQFLCSNASDINIDK
;
A
#
# COMPACT_ATOMS: atom_id res chain seq x y z
N MET A 1 6.56 -21.33 9.73
CA MET A 1 6.38 -19.94 9.33
C MET A 1 7.72 -19.33 8.93
N LYS A 2 7.77 -18.71 7.79
CA LYS A 2 8.97 -17.98 7.36
C LYS A 2 9.13 -16.73 8.23
N PHE A 3 10.37 -16.27 8.40
CA PHE A 3 10.68 -15.03 9.11
C PHE A 3 9.89 -13.84 8.57
N ASP A 4 9.80 -13.74 7.25
CA ASP A 4 9.04 -12.73 6.52
C ASP A 4 7.57 -12.70 6.92
N ASP A 5 6.92 -13.86 7.00
CA ASP A 5 5.51 -13.99 7.34
C ASP A 5 5.24 -13.51 8.77
N LYS A 6 6.17 -13.80 9.70
CA LYS A 6 6.06 -13.36 11.08
C LYS A 6 6.16 -11.84 11.19
N ILE A 7 7.13 -11.24 10.51
CA ILE A 7 7.30 -9.78 10.49
C ILE A 7 6.10 -9.10 9.84
N GLY A 8 5.62 -9.65 8.73
CA GLY A 8 4.44 -9.13 8.04
C GLY A 8 3.20 -9.12 8.93
N SER A 9 2.98 -10.19 9.70
CA SER A 9 1.85 -10.30 10.62
C SER A 9 1.92 -9.24 11.72
N ILE A 10 3.10 -9.01 12.30
CA ILE A 10 3.31 -7.98 13.32
C ILE A 10 3.04 -6.60 12.74
N GLN A 11 3.55 -6.33 11.55
CA GLN A 11 3.37 -5.05 10.86
C GLN A 11 1.89 -4.76 10.61
N GLN A 12 1.12 -5.76 10.21
CA GLN A 12 -0.33 -5.61 10.01
C GLN A 12 -1.06 -5.25 11.30
N ILE A 13 -0.70 -5.88 12.42
CA ILE A 13 -1.28 -5.55 13.72
C ILE A 13 -1.00 -4.09 14.07
N LEU A 14 0.25 -3.64 13.90
CA LEU A 14 0.64 -2.26 14.19
C LEU A 14 -0.11 -1.26 13.32
N THR A 15 -0.26 -1.54 12.02
CA THR A 15 -0.96 -0.61 11.11
C THR A 15 -2.46 -0.56 11.34
N ALA A 16 -3.05 -1.59 11.94
CA ALA A 16 -4.47 -1.63 12.26
C ALA A 16 -4.80 -0.97 13.61
N THR A 17 -3.79 -0.57 14.40
CA THR A 17 -3.99 0.11 15.69
C THR A 17 -4.31 1.60 15.48
N ASN A 18 -4.78 2.27 16.55
CA ASN A 18 -5.03 3.70 16.51
C ASN A 18 -3.79 4.51 16.11
N VAL A 19 -2.59 4.07 16.53
CA VAL A 19 -1.34 4.73 16.15
C VAL A 19 -1.12 4.63 14.64
N GLY A 20 -1.34 3.43 14.06
CA GLY A 20 -1.25 3.22 12.63
C GLY A 20 -2.24 4.08 11.85
N ILE A 21 -3.48 4.18 12.33
CA ILE A 21 -4.53 5.00 11.71
C ILE A 21 -4.12 6.47 11.71
N LEU A 22 -3.67 6.99 12.84
CA LEU A 22 -3.26 8.39 12.97
C LEU A 22 -2.06 8.71 12.08
N ARG A 23 -1.10 7.78 11.98
CA ARG A 23 0.07 7.94 11.11
C ARG A 23 -0.37 8.04 9.64
N ARG A 24 -1.26 7.16 9.19
CA ARG A 24 -1.75 7.19 7.81
C ARG A 24 -2.53 8.46 7.51
N GLN A 25 -3.37 8.91 8.45
CA GLN A 25 -4.10 10.16 8.29
C GLN A 25 -3.16 11.35 8.13
N ALA A 26 -2.07 11.39 8.92
CA ALA A 26 -1.06 12.44 8.81
C ALA A 26 -0.36 12.40 7.44
N ILE A 27 -0.01 11.21 6.95
CA ILE A 27 0.61 11.04 5.63
C ILE A 27 -0.33 11.52 4.53
N ILE A 28 -1.58 11.09 4.55
CA ILE A 28 -2.59 11.46 3.55
C ILE A 28 -2.76 12.98 3.50
N LYS A 29 -2.85 13.62 4.66
CA LYS A 29 -2.97 15.07 4.75
C LYS A 29 -1.76 15.77 4.14
N GLU A 30 -0.55 15.30 4.46
CA GLU A 30 0.69 15.89 3.99
C GLU A 30 0.86 15.75 2.47
N LEU A 31 0.44 14.62 1.92
CA LEU A 31 0.53 14.35 0.48
C LEU A 31 -0.37 15.26 -0.36
N ASN A 32 -1.44 15.78 0.22
CA ASN A 32 -2.40 16.65 -0.48
C ASN A 32 -2.84 16.05 -1.82
N LEU A 33 -3.35 14.83 -1.75
CA LEU A 33 -3.69 14.03 -2.93
C LEU A 33 -4.85 14.64 -3.72
N LYS A 34 -4.78 14.53 -5.04
CA LYS A 34 -5.79 15.05 -5.96
C LYS A 34 -6.29 13.94 -6.89
N LYS A 35 -7.52 14.10 -7.36
CA LYS A 35 -8.11 13.16 -8.31
C LYS A 35 -7.24 13.00 -9.55
N GLY A 36 -7.09 11.75 -9.99
CA GLY A 36 -6.35 11.42 -11.22
C GLY A 36 -4.86 11.22 -11.05
N GLN A 37 -4.31 11.42 -9.85
CA GLN A 37 -2.88 11.22 -9.63
C GLN A 37 -2.48 9.76 -9.65
N THR A 38 -1.22 9.51 -10.02
CA THR A 38 -0.57 8.21 -9.85
C THR A 38 0.36 8.29 -8.65
N VAL A 39 0.17 7.39 -7.69
CA VAL A 39 0.95 7.37 -6.44
C VAL A 39 1.55 6.00 -6.25
N ILE A 40 2.83 5.96 -5.89
CA ILE A 40 3.57 4.72 -5.64
C ILE A 40 3.97 4.70 -4.16
N ASP A 41 3.61 3.63 -3.47
CA ASP A 41 3.97 3.40 -2.07
C ASP A 41 5.03 2.30 -2.01
N ILE A 42 6.28 2.69 -1.82
CA ILE A 42 7.41 1.75 -1.68
C ILE A 42 7.45 1.25 -0.23
N GLY A 43 7.45 -0.08 -0.07
CA GLY A 43 7.33 -0.69 1.24
C GLY A 43 5.89 -0.67 1.74
N CYS A 44 4.94 -1.00 0.86
CA CYS A 44 3.51 -0.84 1.14
C CYS A 44 2.96 -1.78 2.23
N GLY A 45 3.68 -2.82 2.59
CA GLY A 45 3.22 -3.81 3.57
C GLY A 45 1.88 -4.40 3.18
N GLY A 46 0.96 -4.49 4.13
CA GLY A 46 -0.38 -5.07 3.93
C GLY A 46 -1.38 -4.20 3.18
N GLY A 47 -0.96 -3.05 2.66
CA GLY A 47 -1.77 -2.27 1.73
C GLY A 47 -2.75 -1.28 2.35
N HIS A 48 -2.69 -1.02 3.65
CA HIS A 48 -3.61 -0.08 4.31
C HIS A 48 -3.51 1.32 3.72
N LEU A 49 -2.29 1.83 3.55
CA LEU A 49 -2.08 3.17 3.01
C LEU A 49 -2.49 3.24 1.54
N VAL A 50 -2.15 2.22 0.76
CA VAL A 50 -2.54 2.14 -0.66
C VAL A 50 -4.06 2.17 -0.81
N GLU A 51 -4.78 1.45 0.04
CA GLU A 51 -6.24 1.47 0.07
C GLU A 51 -6.77 2.90 0.28
N GLU A 52 -6.25 3.59 1.27
CA GLU A 52 -6.68 4.96 1.60
C GLU A 52 -6.31 5.94 0.49
N ILE A 53 -5.11 5.81 -0.08
CA ILE A 53 -4.68 6.62 -1.23
C ILE A 53 -5.62 6.43 -2.41
N SER A 54 -6.01 5.19 -2.71
CA SER A 54 -6.88 4.89 -3.84
C SER A 54 -8.23 5.61 -3.75
N MET A 55 -8.74 5.76 -2.54
CA MET A 55 -10.00 6.48 -2.31
C MET A 55 -9.84 7.98 -2.53
N CYS A 56 -8.68 8.53 -2.21
CA CYS A 56 -8.41 9.96 -2.37
C CYS A 56 -8.22 10.37 -3.83
N ILE A 57 -7.58 9.53 -4.63
CA ILE A 57 -7.26 9.84 -6.03
C ILE A 57 -8.37 9.45 -7.02
N GLY A 58 -9.32 8.66 -6.55
CA GLY A 58 -10.50 8.28 -7.34
C GLY A 58 -10.21 7.31 -8.48
N SER A 59 -11.26 6.98 -9.24
CA SER A 59 -11.19 5.97 -10.30
C SER A 59 -10.32 6.37 -11.50
N SER A 60 -10.05 7.65 -11.68
CA SER A 60 -9.16 8.13 -12.74
C SER A 60 -7.69 8.14 -12.31
N GLY A 61 -7.42 7.91 -11.02
CA GLY A 61 -6.07 7.81 -10.49
C GLY A 61 -5.58 6.37 -10.46
N ARG A 62 -4.35 6.19 -10.00
CA ARG A 62 -3.72 4.87 -9.90
C ARG A 62 -2.84 4.81 -8.66
N ALA A 63 -3.07 3.85 -7.80
CA ALA A 63 -2.27 3.62 -6.60
C ALA A 63 -1.50 2.32 -6.78
N ILE A 64 -0.19 2.36 -6.59
CA ILE A 64 0.70 1.21 -6.78
C ILE A 64 1.45 0.95 -5.49
N GLY A 65 1.29 -0.23 -4.93
CA GLY A 65 2.03 -0.68 -3.76
C GLY A 65 3.17 -1.61 -4.15
N VAL A 66 4.33 -1.44 -3.56
CA VAL A 66 5.51 -2.26 -3.82
C VAL A 66 6.07 -2.74 -2.49
N ASP A 67 6.35 -4.03 -2.39
CA ASP A 67 6.96 -4.63 -1.21
C ASP A 67 7.69 -5.91 -1.61
N PRO A 68 8.86 -6.21 -1.05
CA PRO A 68 9.57 -7.44 -1.38
C PRO A 68 8.96 -8.70 -0.76
N SER A 69 8.07 -8.57 0.23
CA SER A 69 7.45 -9.68 0.92
C SER A 69 6.25 -10.22 0.16
N GLU A 70 6.31 -11.48 -0.26
CA GLU A 70 5.18 -12.16 -0.89
C GLU A 70 3.97 -12.23 0.04
N PHE A 71 4.19 -12.42 1.33
CA PHE A 71 3.13 -12.45 2.33
C PHE A 71 2.40 -11.11 2.39
N GLN A 72 3.14 -10.01 2.44
CA GLN A 72 2.57 -8.66 2.49
C GLN A 72 1.78 -8.36 1.22
N ILE A 73 2.33 -8.67 0.05
CA ILE A 73 1.65 -8.42 -1.22
C ILE A 73 0.36 -9.23 -1.33
N LYS A 74 0.38 -10.49 -0.91
CA LYS A 74 -0.83 -11.33 -0.90
C LYS A 74 -1.91 -10.72 -0.03
N THR A 75 -1.57 -10.26 1.16
CA THR A 75 -2.49 -9.61 2.08
C THR A 75 -3.03 -8.31 1.50
N ALA A 76 -2.14 -7.51 0.90
CA ALA A 76 -2.51 -6.25 0.28
C ALA A 76 -3.50 -6.45 -0.89
N LYS A 77 -3.24 -7.44 -1.73
CA LYS A 77 -4.14 -7.78 -2.84
C LYS A 77 -5.52 -8.20 -2.34
N GLU A 78 -5.58 -8.98 -1.28
CA GLU A 78 -6.86 -9.39 -0.69
C GLU A 78 -7.59 -8.18 -0.11
N ARG A 79 -6.89 -7.30 0.59
CA ARG A 79 -7.46 -6.08 1.16
C ARG A 79 -8.07 -5.18 0.09
N CYS A 80 -7.39 -5.03 -1.03
CA CYS A 80 -7.76 -4.09 -2.09
C CYS A 80 -8.45 -4.75 -3.30
N LYS A 81 -8.91 -5.98 -3.16
CA LYS A 81 -9.44 -6.77 -4.29
C LYS A 81 -10.60 -6.12 -5.04
N ASN A 82 -11.35 -5.26 -4.36
CA ASN A 82 -12.51 -4.58 -4.95
C ASN A 82 -12.19 -3.16 -5.45
N LEU A 83 -10.91 -2.77 -5.42
CA LEU A 83 -10.47 -1.44 -5.83
C LEU A 83 -9.83 -1.54 -7.22
N PRO A 84 -10.50 -1.03 -8.27
CA PRO A 84 -10.03 -1.20 -9.65
C PRO A 84 -8.80 -0.37 -10.01
N ASN A 85 -8.50 0.66 -9.21
CA ASN A 85 -7.40 1.60 -9.46
C ASN A 85 -6.13 1.28 -8.65
N VAL A 86 -6.03 0.06 -8.12
CA VAL A 86 -4.90 -0.36 -7.28
C VAL A 86 -4.13 -1.48 -7.97
N GLN A 87 -2.81 -1.43 -7.86
CA GLN A 87 -1.91 -2.45 -8.38
C GLN A 87 -0.82 -2.73 -7.34
N PHE A 88 -0.38 -3.99 -7.25
CA PHE A 88 0.69 -4.38 -6.34
C PHE A 88 1.80 -5.12 -7.08
N LEU A 89 3.05 -4.84 -6.69
CA LEU A 89 4.25 -5.48 -7.23
C LEU A 89 5.06 -6.06 -6.07
N CYS A 90 5.38 -7.35 -6.16
CA CYS A 90 6.30 -7.99 -5.23
C CYS A 90 7.71 -7.81 -5.78
N SER A 91 8.41 -6.81 -5.28
CA SER A 91 9.74 -6.44 -5.79
C SER A 91 10.49 -5.62 -4.77
N ASN A 92 11.83 -5.64 -4.87
CA ASN A 92 12.67 -4.67 -4.19
C ASN A 92 12.54 -3.30 -4.89
N ALA A 93 12.72 -2.24 -4.12
CA ALA A 93 12.63 -0.88 -4.68
C ALA A 93 13.61 -0.65 -5.85
N SER A 94 14.80 -1.27 -5.77
CA SER A 94 15.83 -1.16 -6.81
C SER A 94 15.47 -1.84 -8.12
N ASP A 95 14.51 -2.77 -8.10
CA ASP A 95 14.15 -3.59 -9.26
C ASP A 95 12.86 -3.12 -9.92
N ILE A 96 12.32 -2.00 -9.48
CA ILE A 96 11.05 -1.49 -10.02
C ILE A 96 11.26 -0.97 -11.43
N ASN A 97 10.46 -1.51 -12.37
CA ASN A 97 10.37 -1.00 -13.72
C ASN A 97 8.91 -0.61 -13.95
N ILE A 98 8.63 0.66 -13.78
CA ILE A 98 7.28 1.19 -13.96
C ILE A 98 7.25 2.04 -15.21
N ASP A 99 6.45 1.65 -16.17
CA ASP A 99 6.21 2.43 -17.39
C ASP A 99 5.48 3.72 -17.04
N LYS A 100 6.05 4.80 -17.48
CA LYS A 100 5.49 6.12 -17.24
C LYS A 100 4.39 6.47 -18.23
#